data_754487c3fd40bbead41789b1bc06bbb0
#
_entry.id   754487c3fd40bbead41789b1bc06bbb0
#
_cell.length_a   1.000
_cell.length_b   1.000
_cell.length_c   1.000
_cell.angle_alpha   90.00
_cell.angle_beta   90.00
_cell.angle_gamma   90.00
#
_symmetry.space_group_name_H-M   'P 1'
#
loop_
_entity.id
_entity.type
_entity.pdbx_description
1 polymer ?
#
loop_
_entity_poly.entity_id
_entity_poly.type
_entity_poly.pdbx_seq_one_letter_code
_entity_poly.pdbx_strand_id
1 'polypeptide(L)'
;MDDLEPSISRTRVRAILAVNDGSCPAAHQVVVEAGAGAGAGVPLACLMPMGTSVLLEGRLQRPPAGSSAERVELRVERVIEVGEVDAAAYPLRKSMRKPENFRDLMHLRARTNTVTTLFSLGGGTIPYKDDGTIAFEDDFFKRQAFLTVSGQLQAENYACALSSVYTFGPTFRAENSRTSRHLAEFWMVEPEIAFASLQDDMNCAESYIQYLCKELLEYCEKDLEFIDNKFPESPTAIERLKLVSSTPFERISYTQAVNILKDVEEGTFDKAIEWGIDLASEHERYLTEKIFMRPVIVYNYPKEIKPFYMRLNDDQKTVAAMDVLVPKVGELIGGSQREQRLDILKKG
;
A
#
# COMPACT_ATOMS: atom_id res chain seq x y z
N MET A 1 -55.90 34.14 -29.72
CA MET A 1 -55.92 33.05 -28.71
C MET A 1 -54.58 32.36 -28.82
N ASP A 2 -53.65 32.90 -28.13
CA ASP A 2 -52.25 32.43 -28.14
C ASP A 2 -52.08 31.47 -26.95
N ASP A 3 -51.83 30.23 -27.29
CA ASP A 3 -51.50 29.19 -26.28
C ASP A 3 -50.12 29.45 -25.73
N LEU A 4 -50.04 30.02 -24.54
CA LEU A 4 -48.83 30.08 -23.71
C LEU A 4 -48.65 28.71 -23.03
N GLU A 5 -47.79 27.87 -23.60
CA GLU A 5 -47.27 26.71 -22.90
C GLU A 5 -46.43 27.17 -21.68
N PRO A 6 -46.64 26.63 -20.48
CA PRO A 6 -45.82 26.97 -19.34
C PRO A 6 -44.44 26.33 -19.51
N SER A 7 -43.41 27.15 -19.64
CA SER A 7 -42.02 26.68 -19.59
C SER A 7 -41.74 26.10 -18.17
N ILE A 8 -41.77 24.77 -18.05
CA ILE A 8 -41.34 24.09 -16.85
C ILE A 8 -39.82 24.24 -16.79
N SER A 9 -39.36 25.15 -15.95
CA SER A 9 -37.96 25.25 -15.53
C SER A 9 -37.57 23.90 -14.87
N ARG A 10 -36.93 23.04 -15.64
CA ARG A 10 -36.31 21.81 -15.08
C ARG A 10 -35.20 22.23 -14.18
N THR A 11 -35.47 22.37 -12.89
CA THR A 11 -34.46 22.50 -11.86
C THR A 11 -33.57 21.24 -11.89
N ARG A 12 -32.36 21.35 -12.43
CA ARG A 12 -31.42 20.23 -12.44
C ARG A 12 -31.05 19.90 -11.00
N VAL A 13 -31.41 18.72 -10.54
CA VAL A 13 -30.99 18.22 -9.22
C VAL A 13 -29.51 17.89 -9.31
N ARG A 14 -28.71 18.46 -8.41
CA ARG A 14 -27.26 18.24 -8.34
C ARG A 14 -26.80 18.05 -6.91
N ALA A 15 -25.75 17.25 -6.73
CA ALA A 15 -24.99 17.16 -5.49
C ALA A 15 -23.71 18.00 -5.62
N ILE A 16 -23.35 18.72 -4.53
CA ILE A 16 -22.07 19.41 -4.40
C ILE A 16 -21.33 18.72 -3.27
N LEU A 17 -20.23 18.07 -3.61
CA LEU A 17 -19.41 17.30 -2.67
C LEU A 17 -18.12 18.06 -2.37
N ALA A 18 -17.62 17.93 -1.15
CA ALA A 18 -16.26 18.29 -0.77
C ALA A 18 -15.44 17.02 -0.69
N VAL A 19 -14.62 16.78 -1.69
CA VAL A 19 -13.81 15.55 -1.80
C VAL A 19 -12.34 15.89 -1.53
N ASN A 20 -11.67 15.02 -0.79
CA ASN A 20 -10.25 15.15 -0.50
C ASN A 20 -9.59 13.79 -0.75
N ASP A 21 -8.55 13.78 -1.57
CA ASP A 21 -7.74 12.60 -1.89
C ASP A 21 -6.48 12.48 -1.01
N GLY A 22 -6.31 13.40 -0.06
CA GLY A 22 -5.17 13.45 0.84
C GLY A 22 -3.94 14.16 0.30
N SER A 23 -3.91 14.52 -0.98
CA SER A 23 -2.76 15.20 -1.60
C SER A 23 -2.52 16.61 -1.08
N CYS A 24 -3.59 17.27 -0.58
CA CYS A 24 -3.50 18.58 0.05
C CYS A 24 -4.56 18.77 1.14
N PRO A 25 -4.37 19.74 2.09
CA PRO A 25 -5.34 19.98 3.17
C PRO A 25 -6.70 20.50 2.70
N ALA A 26 -6.77 21.01 1.49
CA ALA A 26 -7.98 21.64 0.95
C ALA A 26 -8.84 20.61 0.21
N ALA A 27 -10.13 20.55 0.55
CA ALA A 27 -11.08 19.74 -0.20
C ALA A 27 -11.36 20.36 -1.57
N HIS A 28 -11.52 19.50 -2.59
CA HIS A 28 -11.95 19.89 -3.93
C HIS A 28 -13.47 19.92 -4.02
N GLN A 29 -14.00 20.95 -4.65
CA GLN A 29 -15.42 21.00 -4.95
C GLN A 29 -15.72 20.12 -6.16
N VAL A 30 -16.64 19.20 -5.97
CA VAL A 30 -17.09 18.26 -7.00
C VAL A 30 -18.60 18.44 -7.22
N VAL A 31 -19.00 18.64 -8.46
CA VAL A 31 -20.39 18.83 -8.84
C VAL A 31 -20.87 17.63 -9.65
N VAL A 32 -21.87 16.92 -9.12
CA VAL A 32 -22.51 15.77 -9.76
C VAL A 32 -23.95 16.13 -10.10
N GLU A 33 -24.30 16.13 -11.38
CA GLU A 33 -25.69 16.35 -11.84
C GLU A 33 -26.46 15.03 -11.86
N ALA A 34 -27.74 15.05 -11.49
CA ALA A 34 -28.59 13.88 -11.59
C ALA A 34 -28.66 13.41 -13.04
N GLY A 35 -28.30 12.15 -13.29
CA GLY A 35 -28.24 11.58 -14.65
C GLY A 35 -26.95 11.88 -15.40
N ALA A 36 -25.98 12.54 -14.82
CA ALA A 36 -24.65 12.72 -15.40
C ALA A 36 -23.89 11.37 -15.40
N GLY A 37 -23.51 10.92 -16.57
CA GLY A 37 -22.56 9.83 -16.77
C GLY A 37 -23.08 8.47 -16.34
N ALA A 38 -23.98 7.99 -17.08
CA ALA A 38 -24.61 6.70 -16.89
C ALA A 38 -23.67 5.51 -17.22
N GLY A 39 -23.01 5.01 -16.19
CA GLY A 39 -23.02 3.57 -15.97
C GLY A 39 -24.03 3.36 -14.85
N ALA A 40 -25.15 2.71 -15.07
CA ALA A 40 -26.26 2.42 -14.18
C ALA A 40 -26.37 3.36 -12.95
N GLY A 41 -27.09 4.44 -13.12
CA GLY A 41 -27.59 5.42 -12.19
C GLY A 41 -27.28 5.28 -10.71
N VAL A 42 -26.08 5.67 -10.28
CA VAL A 42 -25.80 5.78 -8.84
C VAL A 42 -26.69 6.92 -8.30
N PRO A 43 -27.59 6.63 -7.36
CA PRO A 43 -28.42 7.67 -6.77
C PRO A 43 -27.54 8.72 -6.07
N LEU A 44 -27.83 10.01 -6.27
CA LEU A 44 -27.08 11.07 -5.57
C LEU A 44 -27.06 10.89 -4.05
N ALA A 45 -28.08 10.23 -3.50
CA ALA A 45 -28.18 9.93 -2.07
C ALA A 45 -27.01 9.05 -1.56
N CYS A 46 -26.49 8.15 -2.38
CA CYS A 46 -25.34 7.30 -2.03
C CYS A 46 -24.02 8.08 -1.92
N LEU A 47 -23.92 9.25 -2.58
CA LEU A 47 -22.73 10.09 -2.58
C LEU A 47 -22.70 11.08 -1.39
N MET A 48 -23.81 11.30 -0.72
CA MET A 48 -23.98 12.34 0.30
C MET A 48 -23.43 12.00 1.69
N PRO A 49 -23.40 10.73 2.15
CA PRO A 49 -22.92 10.43 3.48
C PRO A 49 -21.45 10.77 3.67
N MET A 50 -21.12 11.36 4.82
CA MET A 50 -19.73 11.65 5.17
C MET A 50 -18.94 10.34 5.32
N GLY A 51 -17.77 10.26 4.70
CA GLY A 51 -16.93 9.05 4.69
C GLY A 51 -17.12 8.19 3.45
N THR A 52 -18.12 8.48 2.60
CA THR A 52 -18.26 7.83 1.28
C THR A 52 -16.99 8.07 0.46
N SER A 53 -16.42 7.02 -0.08
CA SER A 53 -15.34 7.10 -1.06
C SER A 53 -15.91 7.07 -2.47
N VAL A 54 -15.29 7.81 -3.38
CA VAL A 54 -15.78 7.93 -4.76
C VAL A 54 -14.60 7.93 -5.73
N LEU A 55 -14.75 7.22 -6.84
CA LEU A 55 -13.88 7.32 -8.01
C LEU A 55 -14.69 7.98 -9.14
N LEU A 56 -14.25 9.16 -9.55
CA LEU A 56 -15.00 10.04 -10.45
C LEU A 56 -14.14 10.45 -11.63
N GLU A 57 -14.78 10.55 -12.78
CA GLU A 57 -14.19 11.10 -14.00
C GLU A 57 -14.99 12.33 -14.45
N GLY A 58 -14.30 13.41 -14.85
CA GLY A 58 -14.97 14.63 -15.24
C GLY A 58 -14.02 15.71 -15.73
N ARG A 59 -14.55 16.92 -15.91
CA ARG A 59 -13.80 18.08 -16.38
C ARG A 59 -13.57 19.09 -15.28
N LEU A 60 -12.35 19.58 -15.18
CA LEU A 60 -12.03 20.72 -14.36
C LEU A 60 -12.52 22.01 -15.00
N GLN A 61 -13.34 22.77 -14.29
CA GLN A 61 -13.91 24.03 -14.76
C GLN A 61 -13.75 25.11 -13.69
N ARG A 62 -13.69 26.37 -14.13
CA ARG A 62 -13.84 27.50 -13.20
C ARG A 62 -15.31 27.63 -12.82
N PRO A 63 -15.64 27.85 -11.55
CA PRO A 63 -17.01 28.10 -11.14
C PRO A 63 -17.56 29.36 -11.80
N PRO A 64 -18.88 29.49 -11.95
CA PRO A 64 -19.50 30.68 -12.51
C PRO A 64 -19.09 31.97 -11.77
N ALA A 65 -18.99 33.04 -12.49
CA ALA A 65 -18.69 34.36 -11.93
C ALA A 65 -19.70 34.73 -10.83
N GLY A 66 -19.21 35.12 -9.65
CA GLY A 66 -20.04 35.43 -8.48
C GLY A 66 -20.22 34.28 -7.48
N SER A 67 -19.67 33.09 -7.75
CA SER A 67 -19.52 32.08 -6.72
C SER A 67 -18.38 32.47 -5.77
N SER A 68 -18.52 32.16 -4.47
CA SER A 68 -17.50 32.44 -3.45
C SER A 68 -16.23 31.59 -3.58
N ALA A 69 -16.17 30.70 -4.57
CA ALA A 69 -15.08 29.78 -4.80
C ALA A 69 -14.12 30.33 -5.86
N GLU A 70 -12.97 30.80 -5.44
CA GLU A 70 -11.83 31.12 -6.33
C GLU A 70 -11.16 29.87 -6.93
N ARG A 71 -11.65 28.68 -6.60
CA ARG A 71 -11.01 27.39 -6.92
C ARG A 71 -11.72 26.69 -8.06
N VAL A 72 -10.94 25.92 -8.84
CA VAL A 72 -11.44 25.03 -9.88
C VAL A 72 -12.37 23.97 -9.26
N GLU A 73 -13.50 23.68 -9.92
CA GLU A 73 -14.41 22.59 -9.56
C GLU A 73 -14.32 21.43 -10.54
N LEU A 74 -14.48 20.21 -10.08
CA LEU A 74 -14.64 19.03 -10.94
C LEU A 74 -16.12 18.84 -11.27
N ARG A 75 -16.46 18.94 -12.55
CA ARG A 75 -17.77 18.56 -13.05
C ARG A 75 -17.75 17.12 -13.52
N VAL A 76 -18.49 16.27 -12.82
CA VAL A 76 -18.49 14.84 -13.05
C VAL A 76 -19.24 14.48 -14.33
N GLU A 77 -18.56 13.74 -15.20
CA GLU A 77 -19.12 13.13 -16.38
C GLU A 77 -19.50 11.67 -16.13
N ARG A 78 -18.73 10.98 -15.25
CA ARG A 78 -18.96 9.59 -14.91
C ARG A 78 -18.58 9.30 -13.45
N VAL A 79 -19.46 8.59 -12.74
CA VAL A 79 -19.16 7.96 -11.46
C VAL A 79 -18.69 6.53 -11.78
N ILE A 80 -17.44 6.23 -11.47
CA ILE A 80 -16.83 4.94 -11.80
C ILE A 80 -17.09 3.96 -10.67
N GLU A 81 -16.83 4.39 -9.41
CA GLU A 81 -16.99 3.54 -8.23
C GLU A 81 -17.46 4.37 -7.03
N VAL A 82 -18.24 3.74 -6.16
CA VAL A 82 -18.70 4.32 -4.89
C VAL A 82 -18.51 3.28 -3.79
N GLY A 83 -17.67 3.62 -2.80
CA GLY A 83 -17.59 2.89 -1.55
C GLY A 83 -18.58 3.48 -0.55
N GLU A 84 -19.76 2.89 -0.46
CA GLU A 84 -20.84 3.36 0.41
C GLU A 84 -20.47 3.25 1.89
N VAL A 85 -20.96 4.18 2.69
CA VAL A 85 -20.80 4.17 4.14
C VAL A 85 -22.17 4.15 4.82
N ASP A 86 -22.30 3.36 5.86
CA ASP A 86 -23.46 3.47 6.77
C ASP A 86 -23.32 4.75 7.60
N ALA A 87 -24.08 5.78 7.20
CA ALA A 87 -24.06 7.08 7.88
C ALA A 87 -24.49 7.00 9.37
N ALA A 88 -25.23 5.97 9.78
CA ALA A 88 -25.62 5.77 11.17
C ALA A 88 -24.47 5.16 11.99
N ALA A 89 -23.72 4.25 11.39
CA ALA A 89 -22.59 3.58 12.02
C ALA A 89 -21.27 4.37 11.92
N TYR A 90 -21.12 5.28 10.93
CA TYR A 90 -19.89 6.04 10.74
C TYR A 90 -19.63 7.01 11.90
N PRO A 91 -18.54 6.82 12.64
CA PRO A 91 -18.36 7.51 13.93
C PRO A 91 -17.90 8.96 13.79
N LEU A 92 -17.28 9.37 12.66
CA LEU A 92 -16.82 10.76 12.48
C LEU A 92 -18.00 11.67 12.10
N ARG A 93 -18.42 12.52 13.03
CA ARG A 93 -19.49 13.50 12.82
C ARG A 93 -18.95 14.92 12.98
N LYS A 94 -19.59 15.90 12.32
CA LYS A 94 -19.21 17.33 12.44
C LYS A 94 -19.17 17.85 13.89
N SER A 95 -19.94 17.23 14.81
CA SER A 95 -19.97 17.55 16.24
C SER A 95 -18.79 16.98 17.04
N MET A 96 -18.07 15.99 16.52
CA MET A 96 -16.94 15.34 17.21
C MET A 96 -15.64 16.09 16.94
N ARG A 97 -15.51 17.34 17.45
CA ARG A 97 -14.33 18.17 17.24
C ARG A 97 -13.28 18.12 18.34
N LYS A 98 -13.55 17.38 19.43
CA LYS A 98 -12.62 17.30 20.56
C LYS A 98 -11.61 16.18 20.35
N PRO A 99 -10.29 16.42 20.55
CA PRO A 99 -9.25 15.42 20.37
C PRO A 99 -9.47 14.12 21.16
N GLU A 100 -10.10 14.23 22.34
CA GLU A 100 -10.40 13.07 23.20
C GLU A 100 -11.31 12.06 22.51
N ASN A 101 -12.27 12.53 21.68
CA ASN A 101 -13.22 11.66 20.97
C ASN A 101 -12.56 10.81 19.88
N PHE A 102 -11.32 11.15 19.49
CA PHE A 102 -10.60 10.41 18.45
C PHE A 102 -9.58 9.40 19.01
N ARG A 103 -9.40 9.36 20.33
CA ARG A 103 -8.45 8.42 20.96
C ARG A 103 -8.86 6.97 20.75
N ASP A 104 -10.17 6.70 20.81
CA ASP A 104 -10.73 5.35 20.65
C ASP A 104 -10.94 4.97 19.16
N LEU A 105 -10.79 5.93 18.24
CA LEU A 105 -10.98 5.75 16.80
C LEU A 105 -9.67 5.84 16.05
N MET A 106 -8.68 5.07 16.47
CA MET A 106 -7.31 5.14 15.93
C MET A 106 -7.24 4.97 14.40
N HIS A 107 -8.01 4.05 13.85
CA HIS A 107 -8.09 3.75 12.42
C HIS A 107 -8.70 4.89 11.57
N LEU A 108 -9.43 5.83 12.18
CA LEU A 108 -10.01 6.99 11.48
C LEU A 108 -9.27 8.30 11.79
N ARG A 109 -8.26 8.26 12.65
CA ARG A 109 -7.57 9.44 13.15
C ARG A 109 -6.88 10.23 12.04
N ALA A 110 -6.30 9.56 11.07
CA ALA A 110 -5.65 10.17 9.93
C ALA A 110 -6.62 10.99 9.04
N ARG A 111 -7.91 10.67 9.08
CA ARG A 111 -8.98 11.42 8.37
C ARG A 111 -9.40 12.70 9.09
N THR A 112 -8.78 13.00 10.22
CA THR A 112 -9.06 14.23 11.01
C THR A 112 -7.82 15.10 11.02
N ASN A 113 -8.01 16.42 11.13
CA ASN A 113 -6.88 17.37 11.19
C ASN A 113 -6.10 17.30 12.53
N THR A 114 -6.31 16.25 13.32
CA THR A 114 -5.71 16.12 14.65
C THR A 114 -4.71 14.96 14.66
N VAL A 115 -3.55 15.17 14.05
CA VAL A 115 -2.43 14.22 14.09
C VAL A 115 -1.41 14.72 15.11
N THR A 116 -1.60 14.39 16.38
CA THR A 116 -0.54 14.54 17.37
C THR A 116 -0.65 13.44 18.40
N THR A 117 0.35 12.57 18.48
CA THR A 117 0.48 11.66 19.61
C THR A 117 1.94 11.49 19.97
N LEU A 118 2.30 11.98 21.13
CA LEU A 118 3.54 11.67 21.82
C LEU A 118 3.34 10.35 22.57
N PHE A 119 4.23 9.37 22.34
CA PHE A 119 4.34 8.19 23.18
C PHE A 119 5.51 8.35 24.12
N SER A 120 5.26 8.17 25.42
CA SER A 120 6.29 8.09 26.44
C SER A 120 6.35 6.64 26.94
N LEU A 121 7.50 6.00 26.80
CA LEU A 121 7.78 4.71 27.43
C LEU A 121 8.32 4.96 28.84
N GLY A 122 7.50 4.68 29.84
CA GLY A 122 7.92 4.67 31.25
C GLY A 122 8.53 3.31 31.62
N GLY A 123 9.72 3.29 32.21
CA GLY A 123 10.30 2.07 32.77
C GLY A 123 9.58 1.70 34.08
N GLY A 124 9.07 0.48 34.18
CA GLY A 124 8.45 -0.09 35.37
C GLY A 124 8.68 -1.60 35.46
N THR A 125 8.46 -2.16 36.64
CA THR A 125 8.42 -3.61 36.84
C THR A 125 7.17 -4.20 36.20
N ILE A 126 7.28 -5.34 35.53
CA ILE A 126 6.14 -6.06 34.94
C ILE A 126 5.21 -6.48 36.10
N PRO A 127 3.94 -6.05 36.12
CA PRO A 127 2.99 -6.48 37.14
C PRO A 127 2.51 -7.92 36.86
N TYR A 128 2.42 -8.72 37.94
CA TYR A 128 1.93 -10.09 37.88
C TYR A 128 0.69 -10.24 38.73
N LYS A 129 -0.27 -11.08 38.28
CA LYS A 129 -1.40 -11.55 39.08
C LYS A 129 -0.96 -12.63 40.07
N ASP A 130 -1.84 -12.96 41.03
CA ASP A 130 -1.57 -13.99 42.04
C ASP A 130 -1.36 -15.39 41.41
N ASP A 131 -1.89 -15.62 40.21
CA ASP A 131 -1.74 -16.86 39.45
C ASP A 131 -0.41 -16.91 38.64
N GLY A 132 0.43 -15.89 38.71
CA GLY A 132 1.70 -15.77 37.98
C GLY A 132 1.57 -15.28 36.54
N THR A 133 0.37 -14.97 36.07
CA THR A 133 0.16 -14.36 34.76
C THR A 133 0.41 -12.85 34.83
N ILE A 134 0.72 -12.23 33.68
CA ILE A 134 0.97 -10.80 33.59
C ILE A 134 -0.35 -10.04 33.71
N ALA A 135 -0.39 -9.07 34.63
CA ALA A 135 -1.52 -8.15 34.81
C ALA A 135 -1.41 -6.97 33.83
N PHE A 136 -1.72 -7.19 32.57
CA PHE A 136 -1.60 -6.17 31.52
C PHE A 136 -2.43 -4.91 31.82
N GLU A 137 -3.52 -5.02 32.56
CA GLU A 137 -4.35 -3.91 33.01
C GLU A 137 -3.62 -2.93 33.93
N ASP A 138 -2.58 -3.40 34.62
CA ASP A 138 -1.75 -2.62 35.53
C ASP A 138 -0.43 -2.13 34.87
N ASP A 139 -0.14 -2.63 33.67
CA ASP A 139 1.02 -2.19 32.89
C ASP A 139 0.78 -0.82 32.23
N PHE A 140 1.85 -0.22 31.72
CA PHE A 140 1.82 1.11 31.09
C PHE A 140 0.76 1.26 30.00
N PHE A 141 0.64 0.28 29.11
CA PHE A 141 -0.34 0.31 28.00
C PHE A 141 -1.74 -0.16 28.39
N LYS A 142 -1.95 -0.63 29.64
CA LYS A 142 -3.23 -1.22 30.11
C LYS A 142 -3.72 -2.42 29.29
N ARG A 143 -2.87 -3.00 28.46
CA ARG A 143 -3.14 -4.14 27.58
C ARG A 143 -1.83 -4.72 27.07
N GLN A 144 -1.89 -5.94 26.58
CA GLN A 144 -0.76 -6.57 25.92
C GLN A 144 -0.31 -5.74 24.70
N ALA A 145 0.98 -5.43 24.63
CA ALA A 145 1.62 -4.68 23.56
C ALA A 145 2.82 -5.47 23.02
N PHE A 146 3.09 -5.29 21.75
CA PHE A 146 4.16 -5.97 21.04
C PHE A 146 5.06 -4.97 20.31
N LEU A 147 6.33 -5.33 20.13
CA LEU A 147 7.18 -4.66 19.16
C LEU A 147 6.61 -4.92 17.76
N THR A 148 6.57 -3.88 16.92
CA THR A 148 5.94 -4.00 15.61
C THR A 148 6.78 -4.86 14.66
N VAL A 149 6.13 -5.72 13.90
CA VAL A 149 6.75 -6.51 12.83
C VAL A 149 6.83 -5.74 11.51
N SER A 150 6.04 -4.65 11.37
CA SER A 150 5.92 -3.82 10.18
C SER A 150 5.05 -2.59 10.50
N GLY A 151 5.29 -1.49 9.82
CA GLY A 151 4.45 -0.29 9.84
C GLY A 151 3.29 -0.33 8.84
N GLN A 152 3.20 -1.39 8.05
CA GLN A 152 2.30 -1.56 6.90
C GLN A 152 0.83 -1.27 7.21
N LEU A 153 0.23 -1.97 8.18
CA LEU A 153 -1.21 -1.83 8.46
C LEU A 153 -1.58 -0.44 9.00
N GLN A 154 -0.69 0.18 9.76
CA GLN A 154 -0.85 1.54 10.23
C GLN A 154 -0.73 2.53 9.06
N ALA A 155 0.27 2.35 8.19
CA ALA A 155 0.47 3.18 7.01
C ALA A 155 -0.71 3.07 6.03
N GLU A 156 -1.28 1.88 5.84
CA GLU A 156 -2.48 1.66 5.01
C GLU A 156 -3.67 2.51 5.49
N ASN A 157 -3.91 2.58 6.80
CA ASN A 157 -4.95 3.45 7.36
C ASN A 157 -4.67 4.94 7.04
N TYR A 158 -3.41 5.35 7.08
CA TYR A 158 -3.02 6.71 6.73
C TYR A 158 -3.10 6.95 5.21
N ALA A 159 -2.75 5.98 4.38
CA ALA A 159 -2.90 6.06 2.93
C ALA A 159 -4.35 6.28 2.52
N CYS A 160 -5.32 5.68 3.21
CA CYS A 160 -6.75 5.94 3.00
C CYS A 160 -7.17 7.40 3.24
N ALA A 161 -6.36 8.19 3.94
CA ALA A 161 -6.64 9.59 4.24
C ALA A 161 -5.69 10.58 3.54
N LEU A 162 -4.45 10.17 3.26
CA LEU A 162 -3.36 11.02 2.78
C LEU A 162 -2.80 10.57 1.41
N SER A 163 -3.45 9.63 0.74
CA SER A 163 -3.09 9.01 -0.54
C SER A 163 -1.81 8.20 -0.49
N SER A 164 -0.66 8.81 -0.72
CA SER A 164 0.64 8.13 -0.71
C SER A 164 1.41 8.48 0.54
N VAL A 165 1.76 7.46 1.30
CA VAL A 165 2.52 7.59 2.54
C VAL A 165 3.64 6.56 2.57
N TYR A 166 4.59 6.71 3.49
CA TYR A 166 5.54 5.65 3.81
C TYR A 166 5.89 5.68 5.29
N THR A 167 6.28 4.53 5.82
CA THR A 167 7.00 4.44 7.10
C THR A 167 8.47 4.17 6.84
N PHE A 168 9.33 4.67 7.73
CA PHE A 168 10.73 4.34 7.77
C PHE A 168 11.16 4.25 9.23
N GLY A 169 11.34 3.03 9.71
CA GLY A 169 11.62 2.81 11.13
C GLY A 169 11.99 1.37 11.44
N PRO A 170 12.30 1.09 12.72
CA PRO A 170 12.65 -0.24 13.16
C PRO A 170 11.46 -1.18 13.15
N THR A 171 11.69 -2.40 12.67
CA THR A 171 10.77 -3.53 12.70
C THR A 171 11.43 -4.70 13.41
N PHE A 172 10.62 -5.57 14.04
CA PHE A 172 11.10 -6.64 14.91
C PHE A 172 10.47 -7.98 14.49
N ARG A 173 11.31 -8.95 14.13
CA ARG A 173 10.87 -10.29 13.74
C ARG A 173 11.70 -11.34 14.44
N ALA A 174 11.06 -12.17 15.28
CA ALA A 174 11.71 -13.28 15.98
C ALA A 174 11.61 -14.56 15.15
N GLU A 175 12.15 -14.54 13.93
CA GLU A 175 12.18 -15.71 13.04
C GLU A 175 13.30 -16.66 13.43
N ASN A 176 13.01 -17.96 13.47
CA ASN A 176 14.03 -18.99 13.71
C ASN A 176 14.81 -19.25 12.41
N SER A 177 15.56 -18.25 11.96
CA SER A 177 16.37 -18.31 10.75
C SER A 177 17.81 -17.87 11.07
N ARG A 178 18.78 -18.63 10.55
CA ARG A 178 20.22 -18.38 10.75
C ARG A 178 20.92 -18.03 9.42
N THR A 179 20.26 -17.27 8.57
CA THR A 179 20.87 -16.78 7.32
C THR A 179 21.58 -15.44 7.57
N SER A 180 22.49 -15.07 6.68
CA SER A 180 23.23 -13.82 6.75
C SER A 180 22.39 -12.55 6.59
N ARG A 181 21.13 -12.69 6.12
CA ARG A 181 20.21 -11.56 5.85
C ARG A 181 19.11 -11.39 6.91
N HIS A 182 18.96 -12.30 7.89
CA HIS A 182 17.91 -12.23 8.91
C HIS A 182 18.45 -11.62 10.20
N LEU A 183 17.90 -10.47 10.57
CA LEU A 183 18.15 -9.79 11.84
C LEU A 183 16.84 -9.71 12.63
N ALA A 184 16.94 -9.77 13.96
CA ALA A 184 15.77 -9.64 14.84
C ALA A 184 15.21 -8.21 14.87
N GLU A 185 16.04 -7.20 14.61
CA GLU A 185 15.68 -5.80 14.45
C GLU A 185 16.33 -5.27 13.18
N PHE A 186 15.55 -4.60 12.34
CA PHE A 186 16.04 -3.93 11.13
C PHE A 186 15.10 -2.79 10.74
N TRP A 187 15.61 -1.84 9.98
CA TRP A 187 14.83 -0.74 9.46
C TRP A 187 14.20 -1.10 8.13
N MET A 188 12.95 -0.73 7.96
CA MET A 188 12.19 -1.01 6.76
C MET A 188 11.58 0.28 6.21
N VAL A 189 11.68 0.48 4.89
CA VAL A 189 10.94 1.51 4.16
C VAL A 189 9.70 0.86 3.57
N GLU A 190 8.51 1.33 3.95
CA GLU A 190 7.25 0.67 3.65
C GLU A 190 6.28 1.70 3.06
N PRO A 191 6.29 1.93 1.74
CA PRO A 191 5.33 2.81 1.07
C PRO A 191 3.97 2.13 0.94
N GLU A 192 2.91 2.91 1.15
CA GLU A 192 1.53 2.54 0.91
C GLU A 192 0.90 3.58 -0.02
N ILE A 193 0.40 3.14 -1.16
CA ILE A 193 -0.06 4.00 -2.24
C ILE A 193 -1.54 3.72 -2.50
N ALA A 194 -2.40 4.70 -2.24
CA ALA A 194 -3.82 4.58 -2.53
C ALA A 194 -4.07 4.50 -4.04
N PHE A 195 -5.09 3.73 -4.43
CA PHE A 195 -5.54 3.53 -5.82
C PHE A 195 -4.54 2.85 -6.75
N ALA A 196 -3.44 2.32 -6.21
CA ALA A 196 -2.42 1.62 -6.98
C ALA A 196 -2.83 0.18 -7.30
N SER A 197 -2.54 -0.24 -8.52
CA SER A 197 -2.60 -1.63 -8.96
C SER A 197 -1.27 -2.34 -8.66
N LEU A 198 -1.24 -3.67 -8.81
CA LEU A 198 0.01 -4.44 -8.74
C LEU A 198 1.07 -3.92 -9.73
N GLN A 199 0.64 -3.46 -10.91
CA GLN A 199 1.57 -2.90 -11.91
C GLN A 199 2.21 -1.60 -11.41
N ASP A 200 1.45 -0.75 -10.73
CA ASP A 200 1.95 0.50 -10.15
C ASP A 200 2.92 0.22 -8.99
N ASP A 201 2.62 -0.79 -8.17
CA ASP A 201 3.49 -1.26 -7.10
C ASP A 201 4.83 -1.77 -7.64
N MET A 202 4.82 -2.62 -8.67
CA MET A 202 6.02 -3.08 -9.36
C MET A 202 6.84 -1.92 -9.96
N ASN A 203 6.18 -0.92 -10.55
CA ASN A 203 6.84 0.26 -11.10
C ASN A 203 7.50 1.10 -10.00
N CYS A 204 6.81 1.27 -8.87
CA CYS A 204 7.33 2.00 -7.72
C CYS A 204 8.56 1.30 -7.15
N ALA A 205 8.48 -0.02 -6.92
CA ALA A 205 9.59 -0.81 -6.38
C ALA A 205 10.84 -0.76 -7.29
N GLU A 206 10.67 -0.95 -8.59
CA GLU A 206 11.76 -0.86 -9.57
C GLU A 206 12.40 0.53 -9.57
N SER A 207 11.58 1.58 -9.64
CA SER A 207 12.05 2.97 -9.65
C SER A 207 12.78 3.33 -8.36
N TYR A 208 12.29 2.86 -7.21
CA TYR A 208 12.90 3.09 -5.90
C TYR A 208 14.30 2.47 -5.81
N ILE A 209 14.46 1.21 -6.19
CA ILE A 209 15.76 0.53 -6.16
C ILE A 209 16.73 1.19 -7.14
N GLN A 210 16.28 1.48 -8.36
CA GLN A 210 17.12 2.14 -9.37
C GLN A 210 17.58 3.53 -8.90
N TYR A 211 16.69 4.29 -8.25
CA TYR A 211 17.03 5.58 -7.68
C TYR A 211 18.10 5.45 -6.59
N LEU A 212 17.91 4.56 -5.61
CA LEU A 212 18.88 4.36 -4.54
C LEU A 212 20.26 3.92 -5.08
N CYS A 213 20.29 3.03 -6.08
CA CYS A 213 21.55 2.61 -6.69
C CYS A 213 22.26 3.77 -7.39
N LYS A 214 21.52 4.67 -8.06
CA LYS A 214 22.09 5.88 -8.68
C LYS A 214 22.65 6.84 -7.63
N GLU A 215 21.91 7.11 -6.57
CA GLU A 215 22.36 7.98 -5.46
C GLU A 215 23.64 7.43 -4.81
N LEU A 216 23.71 6.12 -4.56
CA LEU A 216 24.89 5.50 -3.99
C LEU A 216 26.12 5.63 -4.94
N LEU A 217 25.92 5.44 -6.22
CA LEU A 217 27.00 5.60 -7.22
C LEU A 217 27.48 7.04 -7.32
N GLU A 218 26.59 8.02 -7.12
CA GLU A 218 26.91 9.44 -7.23
C GLU A 218 27.55 9.99 -5.94
N TYR A 219 27.00 9.65 -4.79
CA TYR A 219 27.40 10.29 -3.53
C TYR A 219 28.31 9.46 -2.64
N CYS A 220 28.45 8.14 -2.89
CA CYS A 220 29.22 7.22 -2.05
C CYS A 220 30.39 6.56 -2.80
N GLU A 221 30.90 7.16 -3.88
CA GLU A 221 31.94 6.58 -4.74
C GLU A 221 33.15 6.08 -3.94
N LYS A 222 33.69 6.90 -3.03
CA LYS A 222 34.87 6.53 -2.23
C LYS A 222 34.62 5.36 -1.28
N ASP A 223 33.43 5.27 -0.71
CA ASP A 223 33.06 4.17 0.17
C ASP A 223 32.90 2.87 -0.63
N LEU A 224 32.32 2.96 -1.82
CA LEU A 224 32.17 1.82 -2.75
C LEU A 224 33.54 1.32 -3.25
N GLU A 225 34.44 2.22 -3.63
CA GLU A 225 35.83 1.87 -3.99
C GLU A 225 36.57 1.19 -2.83
N PHE A 226 36.38 1.71 -1.60
CA PHE A 226 36.97 1.08 -0.41
C PHE A 226 36.42 -0.33 -0.19
N ILE A 227 35.10 -0.54 -0.35
CA ILE A 227 34.46 -1.85 -0.21
C ILE A 227 34.99 -2.82 -1.27
N ASP A 228 35.01 -2.42 -2.54
CA ASP A 228 35.49 -3.26 -3.65
C ASP A 228 36.95 -3.64 -3.49
N ASN A 229 37.79 -2.73 -2.99
CA ASN A 229 39.20 -3.01 -2.75
C ASN A 229 39.43 -3.93 -1.56
N LYS A 230 38.61 -3.79 -0.48
CA LYS A 230 38.76 -4.57 0.74
C LYS A 230 38.12 -5.95 0.67
N PHE A 231 37.03 -6.06 -0.07
CA PHE A 231 36.26 -7.29 -0.24
C PHE A 231 36.09 -7.59 -1.74
N PRO A 232 37.16 -8.00 -2.43
CA PRO A 232 37.09 -8.21 -3.88
C PRO A 232 36.14 -9.35 -4.21
N GLU A 233 35.06 -9.03 -4.90
CA GLU A 233 34.07 -9.94 -5.44
C GLU A 233 33.95 -9.76 -6.96
N SER A 234 33.38 -10.75 -7.64
CA SER A 234 33.02 -10.63 -9.05
C SER A 234 31.53 -11.01 -9.26
N PRO A 235 30.71 -10.12 -9.81
CA PRO A 235 30.98 -8.70 -10.08
C PRO A 235 31.17 -7.87 -8.80
N THR A 236 31.88 -6.73 -8.90
CA THR A 236 32.10 -5.81 -7.76
C THR A 236 30.79 -5.15 -7.29
N ALA A 237 30.82 -4.47 -6.13
CA ALA A 237 29.65 -3.73 -5.65
C ALA A 237 29.25 -2.62 -6.65
N ILE A 238 30.22 -1.90 -7.16
CA ILE A 238 29.99 -0.84 -8.17
C ILE A 238 29.37 -1.42 -9.45
N GLU A 239 29.86 -2.56 -9.97
CA GLU A 239 29.31 -3.20 -11.16
C GLU A 239 27.85 -3.65 -10.94
N ARG A 240 27.54 -4.22 -9.76
CA ARG A 240 26.17 -4.61 -9.39
C ARG A 240 25.24 -3.41 -9.34
N LEU A 241 25.64 -2.33 -8.66
CA LEU A 241 24.82 -1.12 -8.59
C LEU A 241 24.58 -0.49 -9.96
N LYS A 242 25.60 -0.48 -10.83
CA LYS A 242 25.46 -0.01 -12.23
C LYS A 242 24.46 -0.87 -13.01
N LEU A 243 24.56 -2.20 -12.89
CA LEU A 243 23.61 -3.11 -13.52
C LEU A 243 22.17 -2.82 -13.07
N VAL A 244 21.93 -2.77 -11.76
CA VAL A 244 20.60 -2.56 -11.20
C VAL A 244 20.03 -1.20 -11.56
N SER A 245 20.86 -0.14 -11.52
CA SER A 245 20.42 1.24 -11.79
C SER A 245 20.05 1.52 -13.24
N SER A 246 20.58 0.73 -14.20
CA SER A 246 20.44 1.01 -15.62
C SER A 246 19.65 -0.03 -16.41
N THR A 247 19.36 -1.19 -15.81
CA THR A 247 18.70 -2.29 -16.49
C THR A 247 17.23 -2.39 -16.05
N PRO A 248 16.27 -2.49 -16.98
CA PRO A 248 14.89 -2.80 -16.63
C PRO A 248 14.79 -4.16 -15.93
N PHE A 249 13.97 -4.26 -14.90
CA PHE A 249 13.77 -5.51 -14.19
C PHE A 249 12.92 -6.47 -15.02
N GLU A 250 13.29 -7.74 -15.03
CA GLU A 250 12.49 -8.79 -15.65
C GLU A 250 11.24 -9.03 -14.83
N ARG A 251 10.08 -9.23 -15.46
CA ARG A 251 8.81 -9.48 -14.79
C ARG A 251 8.23 -10.80 -15.23
N ILE A 252 8.17 -11.76 -14.33
CA ILE A 252 7.64 -13.09 -14.59
C ILE A 252 6.62 -13.49 -13.52
N SER A 253 5.59 -14.22 -13.91
CA SER A 253 4.67 -14.79 -12.93
C SER A 253 5.35 -15.91 -12.13
N TYR A 254 4.87 -16.14 -10.90
CA TYR A 254 5.33 -17.27 -10.08
C TYR A 254 5.23 -18.61 -10.83
N THR A 255 4.15 -18.82 -11.58
CA THR A 255 4.00 -20.05 -12.39
C THR A 255 5.09 -20.17 -13.45
N GLN A 256 5.45 -19.05 -14.12
CA GLN A 256 6.57 -19.06 -15.09
C GLN A 256 7.90 -19.33 -14.37
N ALA A 257 8.14 -18.71 -13.23
CA ALA A 257 9.34 -18.95 -12.43
C ALA A 257 9.49 -20.43 -12.05
N VAL A 258 8.42 -21.05 -11.53
CA VAL A 258 8.41 -22.48 -11.19
C VAL A 258 8.67 -23.37 -12.42
N ASN A 259 8.08 -23.05 -13.57
CA ASN A 259 8.30 -23.83 -14.78
C ASN A 259 9.76 -23.74 -15.25
N ILE A 260 10.35 -22.54 -15.26
CA ILE A 260 11.78 -22.34 -15.59
C ILE A 260 12.68 -23.16 -14.65
N LEU A 261 12.38 -23.13 -13.34
CA LEU A 261 13.19 -23.84 -12.35
C LEU A 261 13.01 -25.37 -12.42
N LYS A 262 11.86 -25.87 -12.84
CA LYS A 262 11.62 -27.31 -13.06
C LYS A 262 12.38 -27.88 -14.25
N ASP A 263 12.66 -27.05 -15.26
CA ASP A 263 13.41 -27.45 -16.44
C ASP A 263 14.93 -27.51 -16.19
N VAL A 264 15.38 -27.16 -14.98
CA VAL A 264 16.78 -27.22 -14.57
C VAL A 264 17.16 -28.67 -14.23
N GLU A 265 18.41 -29.05 -14.46
CA GLU A 265 18.94 -30.38 -14.21
C GLU A 265 18.68 -30.85 -12.77
N GLU A 266 18.23 -32.08 -12.63
CA GLU A 266 17.93 -32.70 -11.33
C GLU A 266 19.19 -32.69 -10.41
N GLY A 267 18.98 -32.33 -9.14
CA GLY A 267 20.07 -32.21 -8.17
C GLY A 267 20.78 -30.84 -8.15
N THR A 268 20.31 -29.87 -8.95
CA THR A 268 20.84 -28.49 -8.90
C THR A 268 20.41 -27.76 -7.63
N PHE A 269 19.26 -28.09 -7.09
CA PHE A 269 18.70 -27.49 -5.88
C PHE A 269 18.59 -28.52 -4.73
N ASP A 270 18.83 -28.04 -3.52
CA ASP A 270 18.63 -28.85 -2.30
C ASP A 270 17.14 -29.09 -2.04
N LYS A 271 16.28 -28.13 -2.42
CA LYS A 271 14.83 -28.20 -2.25
C LYS A 271 14.14 -28.46 -3.58
N ALA A 272 13.24 -29.46 -3.57
CA ALA A 272 12.43 -29.79 -4.74
C ALA A 272 11.52 -28.61 -5.15
N ILE A 273 11.34 -28.44 -6.45
CA ILE A 273 10.51 -27.39 -7.03
C ILE A 273 9.12 -27.97 -7.35
N GLU A 274 8.12 -27.45 -6.66
CA GLU A 274 6.71 -27.74 -6.92
C GLU A 274 5.91 -26.43 -6.94
N TRP A 275 4.79 -26.43 -7.66
CA TRP A 275 3.89 -25.27 -7.61
C TRP A 275 3.22 -25.18 -6.25
N GLY A 276 3.23 -24.03 -5.62
CA GLY A 276 2.65 -23.80 -4.29
C GLY A 276 3.67 -23.76 -3.16
N ILE A 277 4.96 -23.96 -3.43
CA ILE A 277 6.02 -23.79 -2.42
C ILE A 277 6.46 -22.33 -2.32
N ASP A 278 6.99 -21.95 -1.16
CA ASP A 278 7.77 -20.73 -1.03
C ASP A 278 9.16 -20.92 -1.69
N LEU A 279 9.55 -19.96 -2.55
CA LEU A 279 10.82 -20.06 -3.25
C LEU A 279 11.98 -19.89 -2.27
N ALA A 280 12.86 -20.90 -2.23
CA ALA A 280 14.07 -20.81 -1.41
C ALA A 280 15.09 -19.84 -2.02
N SER A 281 15.99 -19.30 -1.20
CA SER A 281 17.03 -18.37 -1.65
C SER A 281 17.90 -18.90 -2.80
N GLU A 282 18.09 -20.21 -2.90
CA GLU A 282 18.78 -20.83 -4.04
C GLU A 282 18.01 -20.68 -5.36
N HIS A 283 16.67 -20.80 -5.31
CA HIS A 283 15.78 -20.63 -6.46
C HIS A 283 15.77 -19.16 -6.92
N GLU A 284 15.65 -18.21 -5.99
CA GLU A 284 15.67 -16.76 -6.25
C GLU A 284 16.99 -16.34 -6.91
N ARG A 285 18.11 -16.81 -6.36
CA ARG A 285 19.43 -16.51 -6.88
C ARG A 285 19.65 -17.15 -8.25
N TYR A 286 19.14 -18.36 -8.48
CA TYR A 286 19.26 -19.00 -9.78
C TYR A 286 18.55 -18.21 -10.88
N LEU A 287 17.33 -17.71 -10.60
CA LEU A 287 16.61 -16.84 -11.53
C LEU A 287 17.40 -15.57 -11.84
N THR A 288 17.94 -14.90 -10.83
CA THR A 288 18.60 -13.61 -10.99
C THR A 288 20.05 -13.71 -11.50
N GLU A 289 20.79 -14.77 -11.14
CA GLU A 289 22.22 -14.89 -11.42
C GLU A 289 22.54 -15.82 -12.61
N LYS A 290 21.63 -16.73 -12.98
CA LYS A 290 21.87 -17.73 -14.05
C LYS A 290 20.94 -17.56 -15.23
N ILE A 291 19.65 -17.35 -15.00
CA ILE A 291 18.65 -17.27 -16.08
C ILE A 291 18.62 -15.86 -16.66
N PHE A 292 18.29 -14.85 -15.86
CA PHE A 292 18.06 -13.50 -16.36
C PHE A 292 19.29 -12.58 -16.25
N MET A 293 20.23 -12.88 -15.36
CA MET A 293 21.44 -12.07 -15.09
C MET A 293 21.11 -10.60 -14.81
N ARG A 294 19.98 -10.35 -14.14
CA ARG A 294 19.45 -9.03 -13.78
C ARG A 294 18.45 -9.15 -12.64
N PRO A 295 17.97 -8.04 -12.04
CA PRO A 295 16.85 -8.09 -11.11
C PRO A 295 15.60 -8.66 -11.76
N VAL A 296 14.82 -9.41 -10.98
CA VAL A 296 13.60 -10.10 -11.42
C VAL A 296 12.47 -9.75 -10.44
N ILE A 297 11.32 -9.36 -10.95
CA ILE A 297 10.10 -9.24 -10.19
C ILE A 297 9.26 -10.48 -10.46
N VAL A 298 9.09 -11.32 -9.44
CA VAL A 298 8.18 -12.47 -9.49
C VAL A 298 6.84 -12.02 -8.94
N TYR A 299 5.74 -12.26 -9.66
CA TYR A 299 4.42 -11.80 -9.27
C TYR A 299 3.33 -12.88 -9.41
N ASN A 300 2.15 -12.64 -8.85
CA ASN A 300 1.01 -13.57 -8.81
C ASN A 300 1.35 -14.89 -8.13
N TYR A 301 1.65 -14.80 -6.84
CA TYR A 301 1.96 -15.95 -5.99
C TYR A 301 0.73 -16.77 -5.62
N PRO A 302 0.88 -18.07 -5.31
CA PRO A 302 -0.20 -18.88 -4.75
C PRO A 302 -0.77 -18.26 -3.47
N LYS A 303 -2.10 -18.24 -3.34
CA LYS A 303 -2.79 -17.63 -2.19
C LYS A 303 -2.48 -18.33 -0.87
N GLU A 304 -2.14 -19.61 -0.90
CA GLU A 304 -1.89 -20.44 0.27
C GLU A 304 -0.59 -20.07 1.01
N ILE A 305 0.35 -19.41 0.32
CA ILE A 305 1.66 -19.02 0.87
C ILE A 305 1.80 -17.51 1.09
N LYS A 306 0.74 -16.75 0.87
CA LYS A 306 0.73 -15.29 1.06
C LYS A 306 -0.42 -14.87 1.99
N PRO A 307 -0.31 -13.73 2.69
CA PRO A 307 -1.32 -13.26 3.62
C PRO A 307 -2.69 -12.98 2.99
N PHE A 308 -3.74 -13.15 3.77
CA PHE A 308 -5.15 -13.03 3.35
C PHE A 308 -5.55 -11.65 2.83
N TYR A 309 -4.84 -10.61 3.22
CA TYR A 309 -5.14 -9.22 2.82
C TYR A 309 -4.62 -8.86 1.42
N MET A 310 -3.90 -9.73 0.75
CA MET A 310 -3.47 -9.55 -0.62
C MET A 310 -4.63 -9.85 -1.59
N ARG A 311 -4.78 -9.01 -2.63
CA ARG A 311 -5.89 -9.11 -3.58
C ARG A 311 -5.90 -10.48 -4.27
N LEU A 312 -7.00 -11.22 -4.09
CA LEU A 312 -7.23 -12.48 -4.79
C LEU A 312 -7.48 -12.22 -6.29
N ASN A 313 -6.69 -12.84 -7.15
CA ASN A 313 -6.83 -12.74 -8.60
C ASN A 313 -8.08 -13.48 -9.11
N ASP A 314 -8.49 -13.21 -10.34
CA ASP A 314 -9.70 -13.78 -10.94
C ASP A 314 -9.61 -15.30 -11.13
N ASP A 315 -8.41 -15.87 -11.17
CA ASP A 315 -8.15 -17.31 -11.22
C ASP A 315 -8.49 -18.05 -9.91
N GLN A 316 -8.76 -17.32 -8.83
CA GLN A 316 -9.07 -17.83 -7.48
C GLN A 316 -7.96 -18.69 -6.85
N LYS A 317 -6.80 -18.74 -7.45
CA LYS A 317 -5.64 -19.54 -7.04
C LYS A 317 -4.45 -18.68 -6.64
N THR A 318 -4.29 -17.53 -7.25
CA THR A 318 -3.17 -16.63 -7.01
C THR A 318 -3.63 -15.30 -6.41
N VAL A 319 -2.71 -14.60 -5.78
CA VAL A 319 -2.91 -13.24 -5.27
C VAL A 319 -1.99 -12.26 -5.98
N ALA A 320 -2.40 -11.00 -6.05
CA ALA A 320 -1.64 -9.91 -6.65
C ALA A 320 -0.49 -9.47 -5.72
N ALA A 321 0.42 -10.38 -5.47
CA ALA A 321 1.66 -10.18 -4.73
C ALA A 321 2.84 -10.08 -5.68
N MET A 322 3.91 -9.43 -5.26
CA MET A 322 5.18 -9.40 -5.96
C MET A 322 6.35 -9.46 -4.99
N ASP A 323 7.44 -10.08 -5.39
CA ASP A 323 8.73 -10.03 -4.71
C ASP A 323 9.80 -9.58 -5.72
N VAL A 324 10.60 -8.60 -5.33
CA VAL A 324 11.73 -8.11 -6.13
C VAL A 324 12.99 -8.85 -5.71
N LEU A 325 13.52 -9.64 -6.62
CA LEU A 325 14.72 -10.45 -6.43
C LEU A 325 15.92 -9.75 -7.07
N VAL A 326 17.03 -9.66 -6.35
CA VAL A 326 18.28 -9.09 -6.88
C VAL A 326 19.44 -10.08 -6.74
N PRO A 327 20.41 -10.05 -7.66
CA PRO A 327 21.57 -10.92 -7.61
C PRO A 327 22.32 -10.82 -6.26
N LYS A 328 22.82 -11.94 -5.74
CA LYS A 328 23.56 -12.08 -4.47
C LYS A 328 22.73 -11.92 -3.21
N VAL A 329 21.61 -11.21 -3.24
CA VAL A 329 20.77 -10.94 -2.07
C VAL A 329 19.55 -11.87 -2.04
N GLY A 330 18.87 -12.08 -3.17
CA GLY A 330 17.56 -12.70 -3.27
C GLY A 330 16.46 -11.65 -3.09
N GLU A 331 15.40 -11.96 -2.36
CA GLU A 331 14.30 -11.03 -2.08
C GLU A 331 14.79 -9.77 -1.36
N LEU A 332 14.50 -8.61 -1.95
CA LEU A 332 14.82 -7.29 -1.42
C LEU A 332 13.56 -6.50 -1.05
N ILE A 333 12.49 -6.65 -1.81
CA ILE A 333 11.19 -6.02 -1.55
C ILE A 333 10.10 -7.05 -1.77
N GLY A 334 9.15 -7.11 -0.84
CA GLY A 334 7.86 -7.77 -0.99
C GLY A 334 6.75 -6.74 -1.05
N GLY A 335 5.79 -6.90 -1.96
CA GLY A 335 4.67 -5.98 -2.12
C GLY A 335 3.40 -6.67 -2.58
N SER A 336 2.28 -5.94 -2.55
CA SER A 336 1.02 -6.46 -3.09
C SER A 336 -0.02 -5.36 -3.30
N GLN A 337 -0.91 -5.59 -4.25
CA GLN A 337 -2.20 -4.90 -4.25
C GLN A 337 -3.06 -5.45 -3.11
N ARG A 338 -3.77 -4.57 -2.39
CA ARG A 338 -4.60 -4.98 -1.25
C ARG A 338 -5.97 -5.47 -1.69
N GLU A 339 -6.52 -6.42 -0.93
CA GLU A 339 -7.89 -6.86 -1.13
C GLU A 339 -8.85 -5.78 -0.60
N GLN A 340 -9.73 -5.31 -1.46
CA GLN A 340 -10.71 -4.28 -1.12
C GLN A 340 -12.14 -4.83 -0.99
N ARG A 341 -12.37 -6.06 -1.46
CA ARG A 341 -13.69 -6.70 -1.45
C ARG A 341 -13.98 -7.26 -0.06
N LEU A 342 -14.90 -6.61 0.64
CA LEU A 342 -15.24 -6.91 2.04
C LEU A 342 -15.70 -8.36 2.25
N ASP A 343 -16.43 -8.93 1.30
CA ASP A 343 -16.92 -10.31 1.34
C ASP A 343 -15.78 -11.33 1.28
N ILE A 344 -14.69 -11.00 0.60
CA ILE A 344 -13.48 -11.84 0.53
C ILE A 344 -12.68 -11.68 1.81
N LEU A 345 -12.42 -10.44 2.26
CA LEU A 345 -11.69 -10.16 3.51
C LEU A 345 -12.32 -10.82 4.74
N LYS A 346 -13.65 -10.96 4.77
CA LYS A 346 -14.34 -11.64 5.88
C LYS A 346 -14.20 -13.16 5.89
N LYS A 347 -13.70 -13.75 4.82
CA LYS A 347 -13.52 -15.21 4.69
C LYS A 347 -12.08 -15.65 4.98
N GLY A 348 -11.12 -14.74 4.93
CA GLY A 348 -9.72 -14.95 5.31
C GLY A 348 -9.50 -14.63 6.76
#